data_9eb6047adfe52e4196f7d4295b262f92
#
_entry.id   9eb6047adfe52e4196f7d4295b262f92
#
_cell.length_a   1.000
_cell.length_b   1.000
_cell.length_c   1.000
_cell.angle_alpha   90.00
_cell.angle_beta   90.00
_cell.angle_gamma   90.00
#
_symmetry.space_group_name_H-M   'P 1'
#
loop_
_entity.id
_entity.type
_entity.pdbx_description
1 polymer ?
#
loop_
_entity_poly.entity_id
_entity_poly.type
_entity_poly.pdbx_seq_one_letter_code
_entity_poly.pdbx_strand_id
1 'polypeptide(L)'
;MKKIIVEFSNERLITPSGLSLVGGALGKSDLVKRANRARVDSKRSQPQIKNGDILLTYIGLLCQGKPSFEAVRELHADPEYYKAALGISYAIPSAETLRQRMDIIGRTLRDEILAANITMFNTIGVKPSSLPCGFVPVDIDVTPCDNSKTSKEGVSRTYKGFDGYAPIMAYIGDEGFLVNTELREGKQHSQKGTPDFLRETLRLAHQMTDQQLLILMDSGNDAAENLGILIEDGSWFVIKRNMRRGETKEGWLEKVQDCCKDIRHPREGKTVYIGSSWKDVPYTTVNGEQKTICLRIGYEIIERTIDKHGQYLFPADIEVNTWWTNLGQSDDDVIRLYHEHGESEQYHSEIKTDMDVERFPSGKFDTNELVLELTVLAYNILRVIGQKNSAA
;
A
#
# COMPACT_ATOMS: atom_id res chain seq x y z
N MET A 1 -20.38 42.46 -21.79
CA MET A 1 -20.43 41.87 -20.42
C MET A 1 -21.55 40.87 -20.38
N LYS A 2 -21.29 39.63 -19.94
CA LYS A 2 -22.36 38.68 -19.69
C LYS A 2 -23.17 39.16 -18.47
N LYS A 3 -24.50 39.25 -18.63
CA LYS A 3 -25.41 39.68 -17.56
C LYS A 3 -25.44 38.60 -16.50
N ILE A 4 -25.05 38.94 -15.28
CA ILE A 4 -25.20 38.04 -14.11
C ILE A 4 -26.65 38.17 -13.66
N ILE A 5 -27.37 37.05 -13.58
CA ILE A 5 -28.71 36.96 -13.03
C ILE A 5 -28.54 36.42 -11.60
N VAL A 6 -29.04 37.17 -10.62
CA VAL A 6 -29.06 36.75 -9.20
C VAL A 6 -30.51 36.38 -8.88
N GLU A 7 -30.73 35.14 -8.51
CA GLU A 7 -32.03 34.62 -8.07
C GLU A 7 -31.92 34.18 -6.62
N PHE A 8 -32.96 34.40 -5.85
CA PHE A 8 -33.09 33.84 -4.50
C PHE A 8 -33.89 32.54 -4.58
N SER A 9 -33.31 31.44 -4.11
CA SER A 9 -34.02 30.16 -4.06
C SER A 9 -34.01 29.61 -2.63
N ASN A 10 -34.99 28.76 -2.32
CA ASN A 10 -35.03 28.01 -1.06
C ASN A 10 -34.29 26.67 -1.16
N GLU A 11 -33.51 26.51 -2.24
CA GLU A 11 -32.70 25.29 -2.42
C GLU A 11 -31.61 25.23 -1.35
N ARG A 12 -31.49 24.06 -0.75
CA ARG A 12 -30.43 23.76 0.22
C ARG A 12 -29.21 23.24 -0.52
N LEU A 13 -28.18 24.05 -0.65
CA LEU A 13 -26.91 23.64 -1.22
C LEU A 13 -26.09 22.88 -0.18
N ILE A 14 -25.68 21.67 -0.51
CA ILE A 14 -24.92 20.78 0.38
C ILE A 14 -23.59 20.44 -0.29
N THR A 15 -22.52 20.69 0.40
CA THR A 15 -21.16 20.26 0.06
C THR A 15 -20.54 19.60 1.30
N PRO A 16 -19.88 18.46 1.15
CA PRO A 16 -19.54 17.70 -0.05
C PRO A 16 -20.58 16.65 -0.44
N SER A 17 -21.30 16.88 -1.55
CA SER A 17 -22.36 15.97 -2.03
C SER A 17 -21.84 14.59 -2.45
N GLY A 18 -20.55 14.48 -2.83
CA GLY A 18 -19.90 13.22 -3.20
C GLY A 18 -19.92 12.14 -2.12
N LEU A 19 -20.14 12.49 -0.84
CA LEU A 19 -20.27 11.51 0.24
C LEU A 19 -21.45 10.55 0.05
N SER A 20 -22.49 10.92 -0.72
CA SER A 20 -23.59 10.00 -1.06
C SER A 20 -23.08 8.80 -1.91
N LEU A 21 -22.10 9.01 -2.77
CA LEU A 21 -21.45 7.92 -3.53
C LEU A 21 -20.61 7.03 -2.60
N VAL A 22 -19.92 7.66 -1.66
CA VAL A 22 -19.15 6.94 -0.62
C VAL A 22 -20.05 6.03 0.19
N GLY A 23 -21.20 6.55 0.69
CA GLY A 23 -22.17 5.75 1.43
C GLY A 23 -22.80 4.64 0.58
N GLY A 24 -23.04 4.91 -0.70
CA GLY A 24 -23.50 3.89 -1.66
C GLY A 24 -22.52 2.72 -1.80
N ALA A 25 -21.21 3.00 -1.88
CA ALA A 25 -20.17 1.99 -1.91
C ALA A 25 -20.02 1.25 -0.57
N LEU A 26 -20.06 1.98 0.56
CA LEU A 26 -20.04 1.39 1.90
C LEU A 26 -21.22 0.44 2.13
N GLY A 27 -22.40 0.75 1.59
CA GLY A 27 -23.57 -0.13 1.64
C GLY A 27 -23.37 -1.47 0.92
N LYS A 28 -22.35 -1.61 0.07
CA LYS A 28 -21.94 -2.85 -0.61
C LYS A 28 -20.87 -3.65 0.12
N SER A 29 -20.31 -3.11 1.21
CA SER A 29 -19.14 -3.70 1.90
C SER A 29 -19.48 -4.65 3.06
N ASP A 30 -20.73 -4.76 3.49
CA ASP A 30 -21.18 -5.43 4.72
C ASP A 30 -20.47 -5.02 6.03
N LEU A 31 -19.65 -3.95 5.99
CA LEU A 31 -18.86 -3.43 7.12
C LEU A 31 -19.69 -3.24 8.40
N VAL A 32 -20.85 -2.57 8.28
CA VAL A 32 -21.72 -2.27 9.43
C VAL A 32 -22.17 -3.54 10.13
N LYS A 33 -22.55 -4.56 9.33
CA LYS A 33 -22.99 -5.85 9.84
C LYS A 33 -21.85 -6.57 10.59
N ARG A 34 -20.64 -6.58 10.02
CA ARG A 34 -19.44 -7.16 10.63
C ARG A 34 -19.07 -6.45 11.92
N ALA A 35 -18.87 -5.14 11.86
CA ALA A 35 -18.48 -4.32 13.00
C ALA A 35 -19.46 -4.39 14.17
N ASN A 36 -20.76 -4.45 13.91
CA ASN A 36 -21.79 -4.52 14.95
C ASN A 36 -21.94 -5.92 15.58
N ARG A 37 -21.47 -6.98 14.91
CA ARG A 37 -21.44 -8.35 15.43
C ARG A 37 -20.21 -8.65 16.26
N ALA A 38 -19.10 -7.98 15.97
CA ALA A 38 -17.84 -8.18 16.66
C ALA A 38 -17.93 -7.72 18.12
N ARG A 39 -17.41 -8.57 19.03
CA ARG A 39 -17.32 -8.26 20.47
C ARG A 39 -16.04 -7.48 20.72
N VAL A 40 -16.13 -6.16 20.76
CA VAL A 40 -14.98 -5.27 20.97
C VAL A 40 -14.69 -5.05 22.46
N ASP A 41 -15.72 -4.97 23.31
CA ASP A 41 -15.56 -4.86 24.77
C ASP A 41 -16.61 -5.72 25.47
N SER A 42 -16.15 -6.75 26.19
CA SER A 42 -17.02 -7.69 26.92
C SER A 42 -17.53 -7.15 28.25
N LYS A 43 -16.99 -6.04 28.74
CA LYS A 43 -17.25 -5.51 30.10
C LYS A 43 -18.29 -4.38 30.16
N ARG A 44 -18.71 -3.84 29.00
CA ARG A 44 -19.64 -2.71 28.93
C ARG A 44 -20.98 -3.10 28.35
N SER A 45 -22.07 -2.43 28.82
CA SER A 45 -23.37 -2.45 28.17
C SER A 45 -23.24 -2.03 26.70
N GLN A 46 -24.11 -2.55 25.85
CA GLN A 46 -24.11 -2.14 24.41
C GLN A 46 -24.20 -0.62 24.29
N PRO A 47 -23.29 0.01 23.56
CA PRO A 47 -23.31 1.45 23.39
C PRO A 47 -24.49 1.88 22.50
N GLN A 48 -25.02 3.08 22.75
CA GLN A 48 -26.08 3.64 21.90
C GLN A 48 -25.61 3.84 20.44
N ILE A 49 -24.41 4.42 20.28
CA ILE A 49 -23.77 4.54 18.96
C ILE A 49 -22.99 3.25 18.72
N LYS A 50 -23.42 2.45 17.75
CA LYS A 50 -22.80 1.16 17.44
C LYS A 50 -21.46 1.34 16.71
N ASN A 51 -20.65 0.26 16.67
CA ASN A 51 -19.34 0.29 15.99
C ASN A 51 -19.47 0.68 14.52
N GLY A 52 -20.48 0.18 13.80
CA GLY A 52 -20.72 0.55 12.41
C GLY A 52 -20.85 2.07 12.21
N ASP A 53 -21.63 2.76 13.03
CA ASP A 53 -21.82 4.21 12.92
C ASP A 53 -20.50 4.98 13.20
N ILE A 54 -19.67 4.49 14.13
CA ILE A 54 -18.33 5.03 14.40
C ILE A 54 -17.44 4.92 13.16
N LEU A 55 -17.36 3.72 12.56
CA LEU A 55 -16.52 3.47 11.40
C LEU A 55 -17.00 4.24 10.17
N LEU A 56 -18.32 4.25 9.89
CA LEU A 56 -18.89 5.03 8.78
C LEU A 56 -18.59 6.53 8.91
N THR A 57 -18.73 7.06 10.13
CA THR A 57 -18.40 8.48 10.40
C THR A 57 -16.94 8.76 10.07
N TYR A 58 -16.03 7.90 10.55
CA TYR A 58 -14.60 8.15 10.35
C TYR A 58 -14.15 7.94 8.90
N ILE A 59 -14.68 6.94 8.20
CA ILE A 59 -14.44 6.76 6.75
C ILE A 59 -14.93 7.99 5.98
N GLY A 60 -16.09 8.56 6.34
CA GLY A 60 -16.59 9.79 5.75
C GLY A 60 -15.64 10.98 5.95
N LEU A 61 -14.93 11.06 7.07
CA LEU A 61 -13.89 12.07 7.31
C LEU A 61 -12.64 11.80 6.46
N LEU A 62 -12.18 10.54 6.40
CA LEU A 62 -11.03 10.15 5.57
C LEU A 62 -11.26 10.47 4.09
N CYS A 63 -12.47 10.21 3.56
CA CYS A 63 -12.83 10.54 2.18
C CYS A 63 -12.86 12.06 1.90
N GLN A 64 -12.83 12.89 2.93
CA GLN A 64 -12.73 14.35 2.81
C GLN A 64 -11.31 14.88 3.08
N GLY A 65 -10.30 14.00 3.27
CA GLY A 65 -8.95 14.39 3.67
C GLY A 65 -8.88 15.02 5.08
N LYS A 66 -9.73 14.57 6.00
CA LYS A 66 -9.87 15.16 7.35
C LYS A 66 -9.71 14.09 8.45
N PRO A 67 -8.52 13.51 8.65
CA PRO A 67 -8.30 12.42 9.60
C PRO A 67 -8.39 12.84 11.07
N SER A 68 -8.41 14.12 11.40
CA SER A 68 -8.56 14.60 12.77
C SER A 68 -9.92 14.24 13.36
N PHE A 69 -9.96 13.72 14.60
CA PHE A 69 -11.22 13.45 15.30
C PHE A 69 -12.08 14.69 15.47
N GLU A 70 -11.47 15.87 15.62
CA GLU A 70 -12.16 17.14 15.77
C GLU A 70 -12.95 17.54 14.53
N ALA A 71 -12.56 17.05 13.34
CA ALA A 71 -13.25 17.35 12.08
C ALA A 71 -14.70 16.83 12.06
N VAL A 72 -15.04 15.87 12.91
CA VAL A 72 -16.43 15.38 13.03
C VAL A 72 -17.42 16.49 13.40
N ARG A 73 -16.94 17.60 13.99
CA ARG A 73 -17.78 18.76 14.31
C ARG A 73 -18.44 19.37 13.06
N GLU A 74 -17.78 19.28 11.91
CA GLU A 74 -18.34 19.78 10.64
C GLU A 74 -19.57 18.98 10.20
N LEU A 75 -19.62 17.69 10.51
CA LEU A 75 -20.76 16.84 10.18
C LEU A 75 -22.01 17.20 11.01
N HIS A 76 -21.84 17.85 12.16
CA HIS A 76 -22.94 18.34 12.98
C HIS A 76 -23.62 19.61 12.43
N ALA A 77 -23.04 20.25 11.41
CA ALA A 77 -23.70 21.38 10.73
C ALA A 77 -24.94 20.94 9.94
N ASP A 78 -24.94 19.70 9.45
CA ASP A 78 -26.07 19.09 8.72
C ASP A 78 -26.20 17.58 9.02
N PRO A 79 -26.56 17.20 10.24
CA PRO A 79 -26.49 15.83 10.69
C PRO A 79 -27.45 14.91 9.92
N GLU A 80 -28.59 15.41 9.44
CA GLU A 80 -29.52 14.61 8.66
C GLU A 80 -28.95 14.22 7.30
N TYR A 81 -28.31 15.17 6.61
CA TYR A 81 -27.62 14.88 5.36
C TYR A 81 -26.51 13.87 5.55
N TYR A 82 -25.59 14.11 6.47
CA TYR A 82 -24.43 13.23 6.64
C TYR A 82 -24.82 11.82 7.10
N LYS A 83 -25.85 11.71 7.95
CA LYS A 83 -26.40 10.39 8.33
C LYS A 83 -26.94 9.64 7.11
N ALA A 84 -27.74 10.30 6.29
CA ALA A 84 -28.32 9.72 5.09
C ALA A 84 -27.24 9.38 4.06
N ALA A 85 -26.30 10.30 3.81
CA ALA A 85 -25.23 10.13 2.83
C ALA A 85 -24.29 8.99 3.18
N LEU A 86 -23.92 8.80 4.45
CA LEU A 86 -22.99 7.76 4.91
C LEU A 86 -23.68 6.48 5.38
N GLY A 87 -25.01 6.46 5.52
CA GLY A 87 -25.74 5.31 6.05
C GLY A 87 -25.65 5.14 7.57
N ILE A 88 -25.38 6.23 8.31
CA ILE A 88 -25.31 6.23 9.79
C ILE A 88 -26.71 6.03 10.35
N SER A 89 -26.90 4.98 11.16
CA SER A 89 -28.22 4.56 11.58
C SER A 89 -28.79 5.31 12.78
N TYR A 90 -27.92 5.71 13.73
CA TYR A 90 -28.37 6.35 14.98
C TYR A 90 -27.95 7.81 15.07
N ALA A 91 -26.69 8.10 15.33
CA ALA A 91 -26.18 9.45 15.53
C ALA A 91 -24.72 9.61 15.12
N ILE A 92 -24.37 10.80 14.64
CA ILE A 92 -22.97 11.21 14.46
C ILE A 92 -22.36 11.38 15.85
N PRO A 93 -21.24 10.72 16.17
CA PRO A 93 -20.58 10.86 17.48
C PRO A 93 -19.98 12.26 17.67
N SER A 94 -19.84 12.71 18.91
CA SER A 94 -18.95 13.84 19.21
C SER A 94 -17.49 13.44 18.99
N ALA A 95 -16.58 14.41 18.85
CA ALA A 95 -15.16 14.17 18.68
C ALA A 95 -14.59 13.29 19.82
N GLU A 96 -14.97 13.57 21.05
CA GLU A 96 -14.53 12.78 22.22
C GLU A 96 -15.10 11.35 22.20
N THR A 97 -16.38 11.19 21.83
CA THR A 97 -16.99 9.86 21.69
C THR A 97 -16.33 9.09 20.57
N LEU A 98 -16.05 9.73 19.42
CA LEU A 98 -15.37 9.13 18.28
C LEU A 98 -13.99 8.60 18.70
N ARG A 99 -13.18 9.45 19.31
CA ARG A 99 -11.84 9.10 19.82
C ARG A 99 -11.89 7.93 20.81
N GLN A 100 -12.72 8.03 21.87
CA GLN A 100 -12.83 6.98 22.89
C GLN A 100 -13.30 5.65 22.31
N ARG A 101 -14.23 5.69 21.35
CA ARG A 101 -14.73 4.47 20.71
C ARG A 101 -13.69 3.84 19.80
N MET A 102 -12.96 4.62 19.03
CA MET A 102 -11.86 4.13 18.20
C MET A 102 -10.71 3.57 19.06
N ASP A 103 -10.42 4.19 20.20
CA ASP A 103 -9.47 3.67 21.18
C ASP A 103 -9.87 2.28 21.75
N ILE A 104 -11.17 2.03 21.91
CA ILE A 104 -11.69 0.75 22.37
C ILE A 104 -11.69 -0.29 21.25
N ILE A 105 -11.99 0.11 20.03
CA ILE A 105 -12.01 -0.76 18.85
C ILE A 105 -10.58 -1.23 18.54
N GLY A 106 -9.64 -0.28 18.43
CA GLY A 106 -8.25 -0.58 18.12
C GLY A 106 -8.12 -1.61 17.00
N ARG A 107 -7.24 -2.56 17.18
CA ARG A 107 -6.97 -3.65 16.21
C ARG A 107 -8.08 -4.71 16.09
N THR A 108 -9.08 -4.69 16.99
CA THR A 108 -10.06 -5.80 17.12
C THR A 108 -10.87 -6.03 15.83
N LEU A 109 -11.05 -4.98 14.99
CA LEU A 109 -11.86 -5.07 13.79
C LEU A 109 -11.03 -5.17 12.48
N ARG A 110 -9.72 -5.35 12.56
CA ARG A 110 -8.85 -5.41 11.40
C ARG A 110 -9.35 -6.41 10.33
N ASP A 111 -9.51 -7.67 10.72
CA ASP A 111 -9.94 -8.71 9.78
C ASP A 111 -11.32 -8.44 9.20
N GLU A 112 -12.22 -7.85 9.98
CA GLU A 112 -13.56 -7.48 9.54
C GLU A 112 -13.54 -6.33 8.53
N ILE A 113 -12.62 -5.36 8.69
CA ILE A 113 -12.45 -4.23 7.77
C ILE A 113 -11.87 -4.72 6.45
N LEU A 114 -10.82 -5.54 6.48
CA LEU A 114 -10.21 -6.11 5.28
C LEU A 114 -11.20 -7.02 4.52
N ALA A 115 -11.96 -7.85 5.23
CA ALA A 115 -13.00 -8.68 4.63
C ALA A 115 -14.13 -7.84 4.03
N ALA A 116 -14.52 -6.72 4.66
CA ALA A 116 -15.51 -5.79 4.12
C ALA A 116 -15.02 -5.10 2.84
N ASN A 117 -13.72 -4.79 2.75
CA ASN A 117 -13.09 -4.27 1.53
C ASN A 117 -13.23 -5.27 0.37
N ILE A 118 -12.90 -6.54 0.58
CA ILE A 118 -13.07 -7.60 -0.43
C ILE A 118 -14.54 -7.78 -0.83
N THR A 119 -15.46 -7.79 0.15
CA THR A 119 -16.90 -7.90 -0.11
C THR A 119 -17.39 -6.74 -0.98
N MET A 120 -16.91 -5.53 -0.75
CA MET A 120 -17.22 -4.35 -1.54
C MET A 120 -16.82 -4.55 -3.01
N PHE A 121 -15.58 -4.93 -3.29
CA PHE A 121 -15.09 -5.18 -4.65
C PHE A 121 -15.92 -6.22 -5.38
N ASN A 122 -16.15 -7.37 -4.74
CA ASN A 122 -16.93 -8.46 -5.30
C ASN A 122 -18.39 -8.05 -5.57
N THR A 123 -19.00 -7.26 -4.68
CA THR A 123 -20.40 -6.81 -4.82
C THR A 123 -20.54 -5.75 -5.91
N ILE A 124 -19.57 -4.84 -6.05
CA ILE A 124 -19.58 -3.80 -7.09
C ILE A 124 -19.15 -4.38 -8.46
N GLY A 125 -18.51 -5.55 -8.47
CA GLY A 125 -18.00 -6.20 -9.68
C GLY A 125 -16.76 -5.54 -10.25
N VAL A 126 -15.95 -4.88 -9.41
CA VAL A 126 -14.65 -4.33 -9.80
C VAL A 126 -13.58 -5.37 -9.51
N LYS A 127 -12.74 -5.66 -10.50
CA LYS A 127 -11.57 -6.55 -10.37
C LYS A 127 -10.30 -5.79 -10.68
N PRO A 128 -9.19 -6.10 -9.99
CA PRO A 128 -7.88 -5.56 -10.33
C PRO A 128 -7.48 -5.93 -11.76
N SER A 129 -7.01 -4.96 -12.54
CA SER A 129 -6.55 -5.18 -13.92
C SER A 129 -5.15 -5.75 -13.96
N SER A 130 -4.89 -6.54 -15.00
CA SER A 130 -3.55 -7.04 -15.30
C SER A 130 -2.74 -6.03 -16.10
N LEU A 131 -1.43 -6.07 -15.92
CA LEU A 131 -0.46 -5.43 -16.81
C LEU A 131 -0.54 -6.03 -18.23
N PRO A 132 0.02 -5.34 -19.25
CA PRO A 132 0.06 -5.85 -20.63
C PRO A 132 0.73 -7.24 -20.77
N CYS A 133 1.59 -7.61 -19.82
CA CYS A 133 2.21 -8.93 -19.75
C CYS A 133 1.26 -10.04 -19.23
N GLY A 134 0.02 -9.71 -18.84
CA GLY A 134 -1.02 -10.65 -18.43
C GLY A 134 -1.01 -11.01 -16.94
N PHE A 135 -0.15 -10.40 -16.12
CA PHE A 135 -0.12 -10.60 -14.67
C PHE A 135 -0.80 -9.44 -13.93
N VAL A 136 -1.48 -9.74 -12.82
CA VAL A 136 -1.98 -8.71 -11.91
C VAL A 136 -0.85 -8.33 -10.95
N PRO A 137 -0.35 -7.07 -10.99
CA PRO A 137 0.71 -6.64 -10.10
C PRO A 137 0.22 -6.56 -8.66
N VAL A 138 1.10 -6.90 -7.72
CA VAL A 138 0.95 -6.65 -6.29
C VAL A 138 2.22 -5.99 -5.80
N ASP A 139 2.13 -4.69 -5.56
CA ASP A 139 3.24 -3.87 -5.10
C ASP A 139 3.27 -3.79 -3.58
N ILE A 140 4.38 -4.20 -2.97
CA ILE A 140 4.55 -4.20 -1.52
C ILE A 140 5.72 -3.31 -1.14
N ASP A 141 5.43 -2.24 -0.40
CA ASP A 141 6.45 -1.27 0.01
C ASP A 141 6.22 -0.72 1.42
N VAL A 142 7.31 -0.28 2.06
CA VAL A 142 7.32 0.39 3.36
C VAL A 142 7.49 1.89 3.18
N THR A 143 6.47 2.65 3.55
CA THR A 143 6.48 4.11 3.38
C THR A 143 6.48 4.85 4.72
N PRO A 144 7.61 5.47 5.16
CA PRO A 144 7.64 6.20 6.41
C PRO A 144 6.71 7.40 6.42
N CYS A 145 5.98 7.57 7.54
CA CYS A 145 5.08 8.67 7.83
C CYS A 145 5.66 9.58 8.92
N ASP A 146 5.83 10.87 8.62
CA ASP A 146 6.42 11.83 9.56
C ASP A 146 5.47 12.17 10.70
N ASN A 147 5.82 11.74 11.89
CA ASN A 147 5.17 12.08 13.15
C ASN A 147 6.15 12.72 14.14
N SER A 148 7.18 13.42 13.63
CA SER A 148 8.17 14.12 14.43
C SER A 148 7.52 15.13 15.39
N LYS A 149 8.21 15.37 16.50
CA LYS A 149 7.76 16.28 17.57
C LYS A 149 6.46 15.84 18.27
N THR A 150 6.16 14.54 18.26
CA THR A 150 5.04 13.95 19.00
C THR A 150 5.51 12.85 19.93
N SER A 151 4.75 12.61 21.00
CA SER A 151 5.01 11.53 21.97
C SER A 151 4.04 10.36 21.80
N LYS A 152 3.65 10.04 20.56
CA LYS A 152 2.72 8.95 20.27
C LYS A 152 3.41 7.60 20.44
N GLU A 153 2.66 6.60 20.87
CA GLU A 153 3.12 5.21 20.97
C GLU A 153 3.65 4.71 19.62
N GLY A 154 4.82 4.05 19.61
CA GLY A 154 5.43 3.48 18.41
C GLY A 154 6.19 4.47 17.51
N VAL A 155 6.09 5.78 17.76
CA VAL A 155 6.90 6.77 17.04
C VAL A 155 8.36 6.59 17.41
N SER A 156 9.19 6.41 16.41
CA SER A 156 10.65 6.21 16.57
C SER A 156 11.38 6.55 15.27
N ARG A 157 12.72 6.53 15.32
CA ARG A 157 13.57 6.92 14.18
C ARG A 157 13.36 6.00 12.99
N THR A 158 12.93 6.55 11.86
CA THR A 158 12.76 5.84 10.59
C THR A 158 14.07 5.77 9.80
N TYR A 159 14.14 4.88 8.80
CA TYR A 159 15.30 4.79 7.91
C TYR A 159 15.51 6.07 7.05
N LYS A 160 14.48 6.88 6.86
CA LYS A 160 14.58 8.20 6.18
C LYS A 160 15.12 9.31 7.09
N GLY A 161 15.39 9.03 8.37
CA GLY A 161 16.06 9.95 9.27
C GLY A 161 15.18 10.95 9.99
N PHE A 162 13.88 10.73 10.06
CA PHE A 162 12.93 11.47 10.90
C PHE A 162 12.19 10.52 11.86
N ASP A 163 11.51 11.06 12.87
CA ASP A 163 10.75 10.27 13.82
C ASP A 163 9.31 10.09 13.33
N GLY A 164 8.84 8.84 13.30
CA GLY A 164 7.53 8.53 12.77
C GLY A 164 7.17 7.06 12.84
N TYR A 165 6.28 6.66 11.96
CA TYR A 165 5.90 5.28 11.70
C TYR A 165 6.48 4.81 10.36
N ALA A 166 6.54 3.51 10.16
CA ALA A 166 6.99 2.91 8.89
C ALA A 166 5.98 1.83 8.42
N PRO A 167 4.70 2.22 8.11
CA PRO A 167 3.72 1.26 7.66
C PRO A 167 4.17 0.54 6.39
N ILE A 168 3.81 -0.75 6.29
CA ILE A 168 3.88 -1.52 5.06
C ILE A 168 2.51 -1.53 4.40
N MET A 169 2.50 -1.37 3.10
CA MET A 169 1.28 -1.31 2.28
C MET A 169 1.41 -2.24 1.08
N ALA A 170 0.30 -2.85 0.67
CA ALA A 170 0.22 -3.68 -0.51
C ALA A 170 -0.87 -3.17 -1.44
N TYR A 171 -0.50 -2.84 -2.67
CA TYR A 171 -1.40 -2.40 -3.73
C TYR A 171 -1.58 -3.50 -4.76
N ILE A 172 -2.78 -3.64 -5.33
CA ILE A 172 -3.10 -4.67 -6.32
C ILE A 172 -3.73 -4.06 -7.58
N GLY A 173 -3.33 -4.61 -8.73
CA GLY A 173 -3.83 -4.20 -10.04
C GLY A 173 -3.11 -2.97 -10.59
N ASP A 174 -3.22 -2.76 -11.89
CA ASP A 174 -2.71 -1.57 -12.59
C ASP A 174 -3.31 -0.27 -12.02
N GLU A 175 -4.52 -0.37 -11.45
CA GLU A 175 -5.19 0.72 -10.77
C GLU A 175 -4.60 1.04 -9.40
N GLY A 176 -3.81 0.18 -8.80
CA GLY A 176 -3.24 0.36 -7.47
C GLY A 176 -4.28 0.38 -6.34
N PHE A 177 -5.20 -0.58 -6.30
CA PHE A 177 -6.11 -0.74 -5.17
C PHE A 177 -5.37 -1.21 -3.92
N LEU A 178 -5.63 -0.61 -2.78
CA LEU A 178 -5.00 -0.99 -1.53
C LEU A 178 -5.63 -2.28 -0.99
N VAL A 179 -4.86 -3.37 -0.92
CA VAL A 179 -5.36 -4.69 -0.52
C VAL A 179 -5.07 -5.01 0.94
N ASN A 180 -3.92 -4.58 1.47
CA ASN A 180 -3.50 -4.85 2.84
C ASN A 180 -2.61 -3.72 3.38
N THR A 181 -2.64 -3.51 4.68
CA THR A 181 -1.79 -2.55 5.41
C THR A 181 -1.42 -3.08 6.79
N GLU A 182 -0.29 -2.64 7.31
CA GLU A 182 0.12 -2.88 8.70
C GLU A 182 0.89 -1.66 9.21
N LEU A 183 0.45 -1.08 10.32
CA LEU A 183 1.21 0.00 10.96
C LEU A 183 2.43 -0.59 11.67
N ARG A 184 3.58 0.02 11.48
CA ARG A 184 4.85 -0.41 12.08
C ARG A 184 5.52 0.75 12.82
N GLU A 185 6.24 0.43 13.89
CA GLU A 185 7.10 1.41 14.56
C GLU A 185 8.17 1.93 13.57
N GLY A 186 8.53 3.21 13.68
CA GLY A 186 9.50 3.82 12.76
C GLY A 186 10.86 3.10 12.67
N LYS A 187 11.33 2.54 13.78
CA LYS A 187 12.60 1.78 13.86
C LYS A 187 12.50 0.32 13.40
N GLN A 188 11.28 -0.16 13.08
CA GLN A 188 11.09 -1.56 12.71
C GLN A 188 11.79 -1.85 11.37
N HIS A 189 12.62 -2.88 11.36
CA HIS A 189 13.26 -3.35 10.13
C HIS A 189 12.21 -3.88 9.14
N SER A 190 12.36 -3.56 7.85
CA SER A 190 11.37 -3.89 6.80
C SER A 190 10.99 -5.37 6.80
N GLN A 191 11.94 -6.28 7.00
CA GLN A 191 11.70 -7.73 6.98
C GLN A 191 10.93 -8.24 8.22
N LYS A 192 10.94 -7.52 9.35
CA LYS A 192 10.25 -7.99 10.57
C LYS A 192 8.73 -7.96 10.36
N GLY A 193 8.08 -9.13 10.42
CA GLY A 193 6.64 -9.30 10.20
C GLY A 193 6.24 -9.38 8.72
N THR A 194 7.15 -9.13 7.79
CA THR A 194 6.84 -9.19 6.35
C THR A 194 6.41 -10.59 5.87
N PRO A 195 6.95 -11.72 6.35
CA PRO A 195 6.45 -13.03 5.95
C PRO A 195 4.94 -13.22 6.23
N ASP A 196 4.47 -12.83 7.40
CA ASP A 196 3.05 -12.96 7.77
C ASP A 196 2.18 -11.97 6.99
N PHE A 197 2.64 -10.73 6.84
CA PHE A 197 2.00 -9.72 6.01
C PHE A 197 1.86 -10.19 4.55
N LEU A 198 2.91 -10.81 3.99
CA LEU A 198 2.92 -11.35 2.64
C LEU A 198 1.90 -12.49 2.47
N ARG A 199 1.88 -13.46 3.39
CA ARG A 199 0.89 -14.55 3.36
C ARG A 199 -0.54 -14.01 3.41
N GLU A 200 -0.80 -13.04 4.26
CA GLU A 200 -2.12 -12.42 4.35
C GLU A 200 -2.46 -11.63 3.08
N THR A 201 -1.52 -10.87 2.54
CA THR A 201 -1.71 -10.12 1.28
C THR A 201 -2.08 -11.07 0.14
N LEU A 202 -1.36 -12.17 -0.02
CA LEU A 202 -1.65 -13.18 -1.05
C LEU A 202 -3.06 -13.77 -0.86
N ARG A 203 -3.41 -14.13 0.38
CA ARG A 203 -4.75 -14.64 0.71
C ARG A 203 -5.86 -13.65 0.36
N LEU A 204 -5.66 -12.36 0.57
CA LEU A 204 -6.62 -11.31 0.23
C LEU A 204 -6.66 -11.07 -1.29
N ALA A 205 -5.50 -11.02 -1.95
CA ALA A 205 -5.40 -10.82 -3.40
C ALA A 205 -6.11 -11.92 -4.17
N HIS A 206 -5.96 -13.20 -3.79
CA HIS A 206 -6.67 -14.33 -4.39
C HIS A 206 -8.20 -14.31 -4.17
N GLN A 207 -8.71 -13.50 -3.24
CA GLN A 207 -10.15 -13.26 -3.10
C GLN A 207 -10.67 -12.14 -4.05
N MET A 208 -9.76 -11.33 -4.61
CA MET A 208 -10.11 -10.26 -5.55
C MET A 208 -9.96 -10.69 -7.01
N THR A 209 -9.06 -11.63 -7.31
CA THR A 209 -8.79 -12.10 -8.67
C THR A 209 -8.35 -13.55 -8.70
N ASP A 210 -8.76 -14.25 -9.78
CA ASP A 210 -8.29 -15.60 -10.10
C ASP A 210 -7.09 -15.59 -11.07
N GLN A 211 -6.64 -14.41 -11.49
CA GLN A 211 -5.51 -14.24 -12.40
C GLN A 211 -4.19 -14.45 -11.67
N GLN A 212 -3.12 -14.72 -12.44
CA GLN A 212 -1.79 -14.88 -11.88
C GLN A 212 -1.25 -13.57 -11.33
N LEU A 213 -0.71 -13.61 -10.11
CA LEU A 213 -0.14 -12.46 -9.42
C LEU A 213 1.34 -12.27 -9.79
N LEU A 214 1.77 -11.02 -9.89
CA LEU A 214 3.17 -10.61 -9.99
C LEU A 214 3.51 -9.75 -8.78
N ILE A 215 4.31 -10.30 -7.87
CA ILE A 215 4.70 -9.60 -6.63
C ILE A 215 5.96 -8.79 -6.87
N LEU A 216 5.89 -7.50 -6.57
CA LEU A 216 6.97 -6.54 -6.72
C LEU A 216 7.37 -6.01 -5.33
N MET A 217 8.64 -6.12 -4.98
CA MET A 217 9.14 -5.72 -3.65
C MET A 217 10.52 -5.07 -3.75
N ASP A 218 10.77 -4.14 -2.84
CA ASP A 218 12.08 -3.50 -2.70
C ASP A 218 13.13 -4.40 -2.02
N SER A 219 14.36 -3.92 -1.94
CA SER A 219 15.49 -4.63 -1.35
C SER A 219 15.40 -4.82 0.17
N GLY A 220 14.54 -4.08 0.85
CA GLY A 220 14.25 -4.26 2.27
C GLY A 220 13.58 -5.60 2.59
N ASN A 221 12.99 -6.22 1.57
CA ASN A 221 12.25 -7.47 1.63
C ASN A 221 13.01 -8.67 1.02
N ASP A 222 14.29 -8.50 0.68
CA ASP A 222 15.16 -9.54 0.12
C ASP A 222 15.55 -10.59 1.17
N ALA A 223 14.65 -11.55 1.38
CA ALA A 223 14.84 -12.66 2.32
C ALA A 223 14.41 -14.00 1.72
N ALA A 224 15.14 -15.07 2.02
CA ALA A 224 14.83 -16.42 1.54
C ALA A 224 13.44 -16.89 1.97
N GLU A 225 12.96 -16.47 3.14
CA GLU A 225 11.62 -16.78 3.62
C GLU A 225 10.54 -16.19 2.72
N ASN A 226 10.67 -14.93 2.30
CA ASN A 226 9.73 -14.29 1.38
C ASN A 226 9.71 -15.00 0.02
N LEU A 227 10.90 -15.33 -0.52
CA LEU A 227 11.01 -16.11 -1.76
C LEU A 227 10.32 -17.47 -1.63
N GLY A 228 10.51 -18.18 -0.51
CA GLY A 228 9.85 -19.45 -0.22
C GLY A 228 8.33 -19.35 -0.23
N ILE A 229 7.76 -18.32 0.42
CA ILE A 229 6.33 -18.07 0.45
C ILE A 229 5.77 -17.88 -0.96
N LEU A 230 6.42 -17.06 -1.78
CA LEU A 230 5.98 -16.78 -3.15
C LEU A 230 6.05 -18.02 -4.05
N ILE A 231 7.07 -18.84 -3.87
CA ILE A 231 7.23 -20.10 -4.60
C ILE A 231 6.12 -21.11 -4.22
N GLU A 232 5.81 -21.21 -2.93
CA GLU A 232 4.76 -22.10 -2.44
C GLU A 232 3.36 -21.65 -2.84
N ASP A 233 3.14 -20.33 -2.93
CA ASP A 233 1.89 -19.74 -3.43
C ASP A 233 1.73 -19.94 -4.95
N GLY A 234 2.82 -20.10 -5.69
CA GLY A 234 2.82 -20.15 -7.15
C GLY A 234 2.77 -18.78 -7.82
N SER A 235 3.02 -17.71 -7.08
CA SER A 235 3.08 -16.36 -7.59
C SER A 235 4.36 -16.07 -8.37
N TRP A 236 4.25 -15.20 -9.37
CA TRP A 236 5.41 -14.62 -10.04
C TRP A 236 5.96 -13.47 -9.22
N PHE A 237 7.26 -13.18 -9.34
CA PHE A 237 7.85 -12.08 -8.58
C PHE A 237 9.06 -11.43 -9.23
N VAL A 238 9.29 -10.16 -8.90
CA VAL A 238 10.56 -9.44 -9.08
C VAL A 238 10.87 -8.72 -7.78
N ILE A 239 11.93 -9.14 -7.09
CA ILE A 239 12.36 -8.57 -5.81
C ILE A 239 13.75 -8.01 -5.95
N LYS A 240 13.95 -6.72 -5.64
CA LYS A 240 15.27 -6.09 -5.63
C LYS A 240 16.20 -6.86 -4.70
N ARG A 241 17.31 -7.35 -5.23
CA ARG A 241 18.28 -8.16 -4.49
C ARG A 241 19.39 -7.28 -3.92
N ASN A 242 19.73 -7.46 -2.67
CA ASN A 242 20.90 -6.86 -2.05
C ASN A 242 22.18 -7.63 -2.42
N MET A 243 23.28 -6.90 -2.53
CA MET A 243 24.59 -7.53 -2.63
C MET A 243 24.87 -8.38 -1.39
N ARG A 244 25.37 -9.58 -1.59
CA ARG A 244 25.71 -10.50 -0.48
C ARG A 244 27.11 -10.23 0.05
N ARG A 245 27.36 -10.72 1.28
CA ARG A 245 28.72 -10.65 1.87
C ARG A 245 29.71 -11.32 0.92
N GLY A 246 30.79 -10.59 0.57
CA GLY A 246 31.82 -11.04 -0.36
C GLY A 246 31.56 -10.69 -1.83
N GLU A 247 30.40 -10.14 -2.18
CA GLU A 247 30.16 -9.55 -3.50
C GLU A 247 30.63 -8.10 -3.49
N THR A 248 31.32 -7.68 -4.56
CA THR A 248 31.75 -6.30 -4.77
C THR A 248 31.22 -5.79 -6.11
N LYS A 249 31.17 -4.48 -6.28
CA LYS A 249 30.75 -3.85 -7.53
C LYS A 249 31.72 -4.20 -8.66
N GLU A 250 33.00 -4.17 -8.35
CA GLU A 250 34.09 -4.51 -9.27
C GLU A 250 33.99 -5.99 -9.70
N GLY A 251 33.77 -6.90 -8.74
CA GLY A 251 33.63 -8.32 -9.04
C GLY A 251 32.39 -8.65 -9.89
N TRP A 252 31.28 -7.88 -9.73
CA TRP A 252 30.15 -7.97 -10.64
C TRP A 252 30.50 -7.46 -12.04
N LEU A 253 31.19 -6.31 -12.14
CA LEU A 253 31.62 -5.77 -13.44
C LEU A 253 32.56 -6.74 -14.17
N GLU A 254 33.60 -7.24 -13.53
CA GLU A 254 34.52 -8.23 -14.08
C GLU A 254 33.76 -9.45 -14.63
N LYS A 255 32.85 -10.02 -13.83
CA LYS A 255 32.03 -11.16 -14.21
C LYS A 255 31.19 -10.90 -15.48
N VAL A 256 30.56 -9.73 -15.60
CA VAL A 256 29.68 -9.45 -16.73
C VAL A 256 30.44 -9.01 -17.98
N GLN A 257 31.60 -8.39 -17.86
CA GLN A 257 32.48 -8.06 -18.99
C GLN A 257 32.88 -9.32 -19.80
N ASP A 258 33.08 -10.45 -19.11
CA ASP A 258 33.49 -11.70 -19.76
C ASP A 258 32.33 -12.49 -20.37
N CYS A 259 31.10 -12.39 -19.84
CA CYS A 259 30.01 -13.30 -20.20
C CYS A 259 28.73 -12.62 -20.70
N CYS A 260 28.58 -11.30 -20.53
CA CYS A 260 27.36 -10.60 -20.93
C CYS A 260 27.28 -10.46 -22.45
N LYS A 261 26.10 -10.75 -23.02
CA LYS A 261 25.85 -10.63 -24.46
C LYS A 261 25.15 -9.33 -24.83
N ASP A 262 24.37 -8.74 -23.91
CA ASP A 262 23.67 -7.48 -24.13
C ASP A 262 24.44 -6.35 -23.45
N ILE A 263 25.28 -5.69 -24.25
CA ILE A 263 26.13 -4.57 -23.82
C ILE A 263 25.69 -3.32 -24.58
N ARG A 264 25.32 -2.28 -23.85
CA ARG A 264 24.78 -1.02 -24.42
C ARG A 264 25.63 0.16 -24.05
N HIS A 265 25.75 1.10 -24.98
CA HIS A 265 26.48 2.36 -24.79
C HIS A 265 25.56 3.56 -25.00
N PRO A 266 24.69 3.89 -24.04
CA PRO A 266 23.68 4.96 -24.18
C PRO A 266 24.27 6.35 -24.41
N ARG A 267 25.50 6.60 -23.94
CA ARG A 267 26.28 7.82 -24.16
C ARG A 267 27.76 7.51 -23.98
N GLU A 268 28.62 8.43 -24.40
CA GLU A 268 30.05 8.35 -24.15
C GLU A 268 30.35 8.19 -22.67
N GLY A 269 31.26 7.29 -22.32
CA GLY A 269 31.64 6.99 -20.95
C GLY A 269 30.57 6.30 -20.10
N LYS A 270 29.48 5.77 -20.69
CA LYS A 270 28.49 4.92 -19.99
C LYS A 270 28.31 3.60 -20.72
N THR A 271 28.60 2.50 -20.05
CA THR A 271 28.33 1.14 -20.52
C THR A 271 27.32 0.47 -19.59
N VAL A 272 26.34 -0.21 -20.15
CA VAL A 272 25.27 -0.93 -19.43
C VAL A 272 25.34 -2.39 -19.88
N TYR A 273 25.45 -3.29 -18.92
CA TYR A 273 25.44 -4.75 -19.11
C TYR A 273 24.13 -5.30 -18.57
N ILE A 274 23.36 -5.97 -19.41
CA ILE A 274 22.06 -6.55 -19.06
C ILE A 274 22.11 -8.05 -19.27
N GLY A 275 21.61 -8.82 -18.29
CA GLY A 275 21.59 -10.25 -18.38
C GLY A 275 21.07 -10.92 -17.11
N SER A 276 21.28 -12.22 -17.05
CA SER A 276 20.89 -13.02 -15.89
C SER A 276 21.91 -14.10 -15.55
N SER A 277 21.86 -14.51 -14.29
CA SER A 277 22.57 -15.68 -13.76
C SER A 277 21.61 -16.49 -12.88
N TRP A 278 22.00 -17.71 -12.51
CA TRP A 278 21.18 -18.59 -11.70
C TRP A 278 21.88 -18.91 -10.39
N LYS A 279 21.09 -19.06 -9.33
CA LYS A 279 21.61 -19.38 -8.00
C LYS A 279 20.64 -20.25 -7.23
N ASP A 280 21.18 -21.27 -6.56
CA ASP A 280 20.43 -22.08 -5.62
C ASP A 280 20.15 -21.31 -4.34
N VAL A 281 18.87 -21.25 -3.96
CA VAL A 281 18.37 -20.58 -2.77
C VAL A 281 17.72 -21.59 -1.85
N PRO A 282 18.26 -21.84 -0.67
CA PRO A 282 17.60 -22.64 0.34
C PRO A 282 16.46 -21.85 0.98
N TYR A 283 15.32 -22.48 1.19
CA TYR A 283 14.18 -21.91 1.90
C TYR A 283 13.49 -22.97 2.77
N THR A 284 12.69 -22.50 3.74
CA THR A 284 11.90 -23.37 4.60
C THR A 284 10.43 -23.27 4.19
N THR A 285 9.80 -24.41 3.94
CA THR A 285 8.36 -24.47 3.61
C THR A 285 7.50 -24.14 4.84
N VAL A 286 6.22 -23.89 4.62
CA VAL A 286 5.23 -23.67 5.70
C VAL A 286 5.21 -24.86 6.67
N ASN A 287 5.48 -26.07 6.20
CA ASN A 287 5.53 -27.28 7.03
C ASN A 287 6.88 -27.49 7.74
N GLY A 288 7.82 -26.58 7.62
CA GLY A 288 9.15 -26.65 8.24
C GLY A 288 10.18 -27.47 7.47
N GLU A 289 9.85 -27.94 6.26
CA GLU A 289 10.79 -28.70 5.42
C GLU A 289 11.83 -27.75 4.77
N GLN A 290 13.09 -28.18 4.75
CA GLN A 290 14.15 -27.47 4.02
C GLN A 290 14.13 -27.88 2.54
N LYS A 291 13.98 -26.89 1.66
CA LYS A 291 14.04 -27.09 0.19
C LYS A 291 15.05 -26.14 -0.44
N THR A 292 15.47 -26.46 -1.63
CA THR A 292 16.34 -25.60 -2.43
C THR A 292 15.71 -25.42 -3.80
N ILE A 293 15.72 -24.20 -4.30
CA ILE A 293 15.26 -23.86 -5.64
C ILE A 293 16.33 -23.08 -6.38
N CYS A 294 16.51 -23.37 -7.66
CA CYS A 294 17.36 -22.59 -8.54
C CYS A 294 16.59 -21.38 -9.06
N LEU A 295 16.94 -20.18 -8.62
CA LEU A 295 16.30 -18.93 -9.02
C LEU A 295 17.19 -18.12 -9.97
N ARG A 296 16.53 -17.41 -10.88
CA ARG A 296 17.15 -16.44 -11.77
C ARG A 296 17.46 -15.15 -11.00
N ILE A 297 18.68 -14.63 -11.21
CA ILE A 297 19.09 -13.29 -10.82
C ILE A 297 19.20 -12.48 -12.10
N GLY A 298 18.23 -11.62 -12.39
CA GLY A 298 18.38 -10.58 -13.40
C GLY A 298 19.36 -9.53 -12.92
N TYR A 299 20.15 -8.95 -13.82
CA TYR A 299 21.08 -7.87 -13.47
C TYR A 299 21.13 -6.78 -14.53
N GLU A 300 21.35 -5.54 -14.04
CA GLU A 300 21.76 -4.38 -14.80
C GLU A 300 22.99 -3.79 -14.10
N ILE A 301 24.14 -3.87 -14.76
CA ILE A 301 25.38 -3.30 -14.25
C ILE A 301 25.74 -2.09 -15.10
N ILE A 302 25.96 -0.95 -14.45
CA ILE A 302 26.24 0.31 -15.13
C ILE A 302 27.64 0.76 -14.74
N GLU A 303 28.52 0.90 -15.73
CA GLU A 303 29.84 1.50 -15.59
C GLU A 303 29.83 2.90 -16.17
N ARG A 304 30.31 3.88 -15.38
CA ARG A 304 30.48 5.27 -15.82
C ARG A 304 31.94 5.71 -15.66
N THR A 305 32.58 5.98 -16.77
CA THR A 305 33.94 6.56 -16.82
C THR A 305 33.90 8.07 -17.04
N ILE A 306 32.74 8.60 -17.46
CA ILE A 306 32.46 10.03 -17.60
C ILE A 306 31.12 10.34 -16.94
N ASP A 307 31.07 11.39 -16.11
CA ASP A 307 29.84 11.84 -15.45
C ASP A 307 28.86 12.55 -16.41
N LYS A 308 27.72 13.03 -15.90
CA LYS A 308 26.73 13.77 -16.68
C LYS A 308 27.18 15.18 -17.13
N HIS A 309 28.28 15.67 -16.57
CA HIS A 309 28.87 16.99 -16.88
C HIS A 309 30.11 16.89 -17.79
N GLY A 310 30.47 15.67 -18.23
CA GLY A 310 31.62 15.43 -19.10
C GLY A 310 32.95 15.29 -18.35
N GLN A 311 32.93 15.17 -17.02
CA GLN A 311 34.12 14.98 -16.21
C GLN A 311 34.51 13.50 -16.15
N TYR A 312 35.78 13.19 -16.40
CA TYR A 312 36.31 11.83 -16.25
C TYR A 312 36.29 11.39 -14.79
N LEU A 313 35.81 10.18 -14.56
CA LEU A 313 35.77 9.54 -13.25
C LEU A 313 36.94 8.55 -13.09
N PHE A 314 37.69 8.69 -12.04
CA PHE A 314 38.76 7.74 -11.68
C PHE A 314 38.75 7.50 -10.17
N PRO A 315 38.45 6.29 -9.68
CA PRO A 315 37.99 5.12 -10.47
C PRO A 315 36.61 5.33 -11.12
N ALA A 316 36.25 4.46 -12.06
CA ALA A 316 34.92 4.45 -12.67
C ALA A 316 33.83 4.29 -11.60
N ASP A 317 32.69 4.96 -11.79
CA ASP A 317 31.50 4.75 -10.96
C ASP A 317 30.77 3.49 -11.45
N ILE A 318 30.60 2.53 -10.55
CA ILE A 318 29.94 1.25 -10.85
C ILE A 318 28.64 1.18 -10.03
N GLU A 319 27.54 0.96 -10.74
CA GLU A 319 26.22 0.70 -10.15
C GLU A 319 25.82 -0.75 -10.43
N VAL A 320 25.39 -1.47 -9.41
CA VAL A 320 24.99 -2.87 -9.50
C VAL A 320 23.54 -3.01 -9.08
N ASN A 321 22.67 -3.30 -10.03
CA ASN A 321 21.28 -3.59 -9.83
C ASN A 321 21.03 -5.07 -10.08
N THR A 322 20.45 -5.77 -9.11
CA THR A 322 20.13 -7.20 -9.23
C THR A 322 18.75 -7.49 -8.67
N TRP A 323 18.06 -8.48 -9.25
CA TRP A 323 16.69 -8.87 -8.87
C TRP A 323 16.53 -10.38 -8.85
N TRP A 324 15.89 -10.89 -7.81
CA TRP A 324 15.35 -12.22 -7.81
C TRP A 324 14.09 -12.29 -8.65
N THR A 325 13.97 -13.30 -9.49
CA THR A 325 12.76 -13.54 -10.28
C THR A 325 12.59 -15.00 -10.65
N ASN A 326 11.35 -15.43 -10.81
CA ASN A 326 10.96 -16.71 -11.42
C ASN A 326 10.31 -16.52 -12.81
N LEU A 327 10.27 -15.27 -13.30
CA LEU A 327 9.70 -14.94 -14.61
C LEU A 327 10.52 -15.55 -15.75
N GLY A 328 9.81 -16.02 -16.78
CA GLY A 328 10.41 -16.52 -18.03
C GLY A 328 10.65 -15.46 -19.11
N GLN A 329 10.25 -14.20 -18.86
CA GLN A 329 10.39 -13.07 -19.78
C GLN A 329 11.86 -12.67 -20.00
N SER A 330 12.11 -11.80 -21.00
CA SER A 330 13.45 -11.27 -21.27
C SER A 330 14.02 -10.51 -20.07
N ASP A 331 15.35 -10.33 -20.02
CA ASP A 331 15.99 -9.57 -18.96
C ASP A 331 15.50 -8.11 -18.95
N ASP A 332 15.29 -7.50 -20.12
CA ASP A 332 14.72 -6.16 -20.26
C ASP A 332 13.31 -6.06 -19.69
N ASP A 333 12.46 -7.06 -19.95
CA ASP A 333 11.08 -7.04 -19.45
C ASP A 333 11.07 -7.15 -17.92
N VAL A 334 11.92 -7.99 -17.33
CA VAL A 334 12.04 -8.10 -15.87
C VAL A 334 12.48 -6.78 -15.26
N ILE A 335 13.49 -6.13 -15.83
CA ILE A 335 14.00 -4.83 -15.37
C ILE A 335 12.94 -3.74 -15.53
N ARG A 336 12.26 -3.71 -16.68
CA ARG A 336 11.18 -2.76 -16.95
C ARG A 336 10.02 -2.93 -15.97
N LEU A 337 9.54 -4.14 -15.75
CA LEU A 337 8.46 -4.45 -14.79
C LEU A 337 8.81 -3.95 -13.38
N TYR A 338 10.08 -4.10 -12.97
CA TYR A 338 10.52 -3.55 -11.69
C TYR A 338 10.54 -2.03 -11.67
N HIS A 339 10.97 -1.38 -12.74
CA HIS A 339 11.02 0.09 -12.80
C HIS A 339 9.62 0.73 -12.90
N GLU A 340 8.69 0.08 -13.58
CA GLU A 340 7.28 0.48 -13.63
C GLU A 340 6.60 0.38 -12.25
N HIS A 341 7.13 -0.45 -11.32
CA HIS A 341 6.73 -0.47 -9.91
C HIS A 341 6.84 0.90 -9.18
N GLY A 342 7.59 1.85 -9.69
CA GLY A 342 7.69 3.20 -9.12
C GLY A 342 6.36 3.97 -9.00
N GLU A 343 5.26 3.48 -9.57
CA GLU A 343 3.91 4.04 -9.40
C GLU A 343 3.39 3.92 -7.96
N SER A 344 3.90 2.98 -7.16
CA SER A 344 3.57 2.87 -5.74
C SER A 344 3.89 4.16 -4.95
N GLU A 345 4.90 4.93 -5.35
CA GLU A 345 5.21 6.23 -4.74
C GLU A 345 4.06 7.24 -4.93
N GLN A 346 3.36 7.21 -6.06
CA GLN A 346 2.18 8.04 -6.29
C GLN A 346 1.04 7.61 -5.35
N TYR A 347 0.78 6.31 -5.21
CA TYR A 347 -0.27 5.79 -4.32
C TYR A 347 0.00 6.17 -2.86
N HIS A 348 1.26 6.10 -2.43
CA HIS A 348 1.66 6.59 -1.12
C HIS A 348 1.43 8.09 -0.94
N SER A 349 1.71 8.89 -1.98
CA SER A 349 1.48 10.34 -1.96
C SER A 349 -0.01 10.68 -1.83
N GLU A 350 -0.88 9.98 -2.55
CA GLU A 350 -2.34 10.15 -2.46
C GLU A 350 -2.85 9.92 -1.02
N ILE A 351 -2.38 8.86 -0.35
CA ILE A 351 -2.75 8.57 1.04
C ILE A 351 -2.19 9.62 2.00
N LYS A 352 -0.92 9.97 1.86
CA LYS A 352 -0.25 10.90 2.78
C LYS A 352 -0.73 12.33 2.62
N THR A 353 -0.83 12.80 1.36
CA THR A 353 -1.07 14.20 1.04
C THR A 353 -2.55 14.47 0.80
N ASP A 354 -3.20 13.72 -0.09
CA ASP A 354 -4.59 14.02 -0.48
C ASP A 354 -5.59 13.58 0.60
N MET A 355 -5.32 12.46 1.26
CA MET A 355 -6.12 12.01 2.40
C MET A 355 -5.61 12.51 3.75
N ASP A 356 -4.47 13.25 3.79
CA ASP A 356 -3.82 13.82 5.00
C ASP A 356 -3.49 12.77 6.08
N VAL A 357 -3.22 11.51 5.68
CA VAL A 357 -2.96 10.40 6.63
C VAL A 357 -1.47 10.27 6.99
N GLU A 358 -0.60 11.18 6.57
CA GLU A 358 0.80 11.17 7.00
C GLU A 358 0.94 11.35 8.50
N ARG A 359 0.14 12.25 9.10
CA ARG A 359 0.13 12.52 10.54
C ARG A 359 -1.06 11.86 11.22
N PHE A 360 -0.83 10.69 11.76
CA PHE A 360 -1.88 9.95 12.49
C PHE A 360 -2.45 10.75 13.68
N PRO A 361 -3.78 10.71 13.90
CA PRO A 361 -4.44 11.61 14.87
C PRO A 361 -4.32 11.18 16.33
N SER A 362 -4.09 9.88 16.61
CA SER A 362 -4.12 9.36 17.99
C SER A 362 -2.73 9.33 18.64
N GLY A 363 -2.70 9.39 19.98
CA GLY A 363 -1.53 9.05 20.78
C GLY A 363 -1.29 7.55 20.91
N LYS A 364 -2.29 6.72 20.60
CA LYS A 364 -2.24 5.27 20.76
C LYS A 364 -1.91 4.56 19.44
N PHE A 365 -1.04 3.57 19.52
CA PHE A 365 -0.62 2.80 18.36
C PHE A 365 -1.79 2.04 17.71
N ASP A 366 -2.55 1.28 18.50
CA ASP A 366 -3.68 0.47 18.00
C ASP A 366 -4.79 1.32 17.35
N THR A 367 -5.00 2.54 17.85
CA THR A 367 -5.97 3.47 17.24
C THR A 367 -5.46 4.00 15.89
N ASN A 368 -4.17 4.29 15.79
CA ASN A 368 -3.56 4.73 14.52
C ASN A 368 -3.53 3.59 13.49
N GLU A 369 -3.37 2.35 13.94
CA GLU A 369 -3.51 1.18 13.07
C GLU A 369 -4.95 1.06 12.53
N LEU A 370 -5.96 1.21 13.39
CA LEU A 370 -7.36 1.26 12.96
C LEU A 370 -7.61 2.37 11.91
N VAL A 371 -7.01 3.56 12.11
CA VAL A 371 -7.08 4.65 11.12
C VAL A 371 -6.51 4.21 9.78
N LEU A 372 -5.34 3.55 9.78
CA LEU A 372 -4.72 3.04 8.57
C LEU A 372 -5.58 1.97 7.88
N GLU A 373 -6.18 1.07 8.64
CA GLU A 373 -7.08 0.03 8.12
C GLU A 373 -8.34 0.63 7.49
N LEU A 374 -8.95 1.65 8.12
CA LEU A 374 -10.09 2.37 7.57
C LEU A 374 -9.71 3.17 6.31
N THR A 375 -8.44 3.57 6.21
CA THR A 375 -7.91 4.21 5.00
C THR A 375 -7.95 3.26 3.81
N VAL A 376 -7.81 1.94 3.99
CA VAL A 376 -7.96 0.94 2.91
C VAL A 376 -9.32 1.09 2.22
N LEU A 377 -10.39 1.11 2.99
CA LEU A 377 -11.75 1.27 2.44
C LEU A 377 -11.96 2.66 1.83
N ALA A 378 -11.59 3.72 2.53
CA ALA A 378 -11.77 5.09 2.07
C ALA A 378 -11.03 5.33 0.73
N TYR A 379 -9.76 4.93 0.65
CA TYR A 379 -8.93 5.04 -0.54
C TYR A 379 -9.54 4.29 -1.72
N ASN A 380 -9.90 3.02 -1.52
CA ASN A 380 -10.47 2.18 -2.58
C ASN A 380 -11.82 2.71 -3.07
N ILE A 381 -12.66 3.21 -2.18
CA ILE A 381 -13.94 3.82 -2.56
C ILE A 381 -13.72 5.04 -3.46
N LEU A 382 -12.81 5.93 -3.07
CA LEU A 382 -12.48 7.13 -3.86
C LEU A 382 -11.92 6.73 -5.23
N ARG A 383 -11.05 5.73 -5.28
CA ARG A 383 -10.45 5.23 -6.51
C ARG A 383 -11.47 4.61 -7.45
N VAL A 384 -12.38 3.77 -6.95
CA VAL A 384 -13.49 3.19 -7.73
C VAL A 384 -14.42 4.28 -8.28
N ILE A 385 -14.74 5.31 -7.48
CA ILE A 385 -15.56 6.43 -7.92
C ILE A 385 -14.85 7.22 -9.03
N GLY A 386 -13.56 7.50 -8.86
CA GLY A 386 -12.75 8.21 -9.86
C GLY A 386 -12.71 7.47 -11.20
N GLN A 387 -12.43 6.19 -11.19
CA GLN A 387 -12.34 5.37 -12.42
C GLN A 387 -13.68 5.26 -13.16
N LYS A 388 -14.79 5.08 -12.45
CA LYS A 388 -16.12 5.03 -13.10
C LYS A 388 -16.51 6.34 -13.75
N ASN A 389 -16.07 7.47 -13.19
CA ASN A 389 -16.33 8.80 -13.79
C ASN A 389 -15.44 9.09 -14.99
N SER A 390 -14.24 8.49 -15.06
CA SER A 390 -13.31 8.66 -16.19
C SER A 390 -13.70 7.79 -17.40
N ALA A 391 -14.48 6.73 -17.17
CA ALA A 391 -14.95 5.81 -18.21
C ALA A 391 -16.33 6.21 -18.81
N ALA A 392 -16.99 7.23 -18.26
CA ALA A 392 -18.27 7.78 -18.72
C ALA A 392 -18.08 9.06 -19.55
#